data_31c7fa42bd4f2d8f4bd3be1f9b6d1f37
#
_entry.id   31c7fa42bd4f2d8f4bd3be1f9b6d1f37
#
_cell.length_a   1.000
_cell.length_b   1.000
_cell.length_c   1.000
_cell.angle_alpha   90.00
_cell.angle_beta   90.00
_cell.angle_gamma   90.00
#
_symmetry.space_group_name_H-M   'P 1'
#
loop_
_entity.id
_entity.type
_entity.pdbx_description
1 polymer ?
#
loop_
_entity_poly.entity_id
_entity_poly.type
_entity_poly.pdbx_seq_one_letter_code
_entity_poly.pdbx_strand_id
1 'polypeptide(L)'
;MYKRQNIYWQQAAKEAGFHFTREHGLAIRSLATKYTGPYLQKIFGPEFDYEAIRARRKQLMKEHIEKNGIEKKPDVDEILDYLRSKNIKTAVATATDPERTKQYLTQIGIYDKFDQLVSATTVENGKPEPDVYLYACEQIGEKPKDCIAVEDSPNGILSAYRAGLSVVMVPDLAEPDEETAKLLYAKFDTLAGLKTII
;
A
#
# COMPACT_ATOMS: atom_id res chain seq x y z
N MET A 1 7.57 4.73 0.25
CA MET A 1 7.78 3.63 1.23
C MET A 1 8.17 2.31 0.57
N TYR A 2 7.48 1.82 -0.47
CA TYR A 2 7.76 0.51 -1.11
C TYR A 2 9.13 0.41 -1.79
N LYS A 3 9.65 1.47 -2.43
CA LYS A 3 11.03 1.49 -2.96
C LYS A 3 12.04 1.07 -1.90
N ARG A 4 11.88 1.59 -0.67
CA ARG A 4 12.77 1.28 0.45
C ARG A 4 12.54 -0.12 1.01
N GLN A 5 11.30 -0.60 1.04
CA GLN A 5 11.02 -2.00 1.43
C GLN A 5 11.76 -2.99 0.53
N ASN A 6 11.78 -2.75 -0.78
CA ASN A 6 12.51 -3.61 -1.72
C ASN A 6 14.02 -3.59 -1.43
N ILE A 7 14.61 -2.41 -1.20
CA ILE A 7 16.02 -2.27 -0.84
C ILE A 7 16.35 -3.08 0.43
N TYR A 8 15.50 -3.00 1.45
CA TYR A 8 15.73 -3.73 2.71
C TYR A 8 15.45 -5.22 2.61
N TRP A 9 14.60 -5.68 1.70
CA TRP A 9 14.50 -7.10 1.36
C TRP A 9 15.80 -7.60 0.76
N GLN A 10 16.37 -6.87 -0.21
CA GLN A 10 17.65 -7.20 -0.82
C GLN A 10 18.78 -7.23 0.22
N GLN A 11 18.83 -6.23 1.09
CA GLN A 11 19.84 -6.16 2.14
C GLN A 11 19.71 -7.32 3.13
N ALA A 12 18.53 -7.57 3.68
CA ALA A 12 18.30 -8.63 4.66
C ALA A 12 18.60 -10.02 4.08
N ALA A 13 18.20 -10.28 2.83
CA ALA A 13 18.50 -11.53 2.15
C ALA A 13 20.00 -11.68 1.86
N LYS A 14 20.69 -10.60 1.48
CA LYS A 14 22.15 -10.59 1.27
C LYS A 14 22.90 -10.89 2.58
N GLU A 15 22.48 -10.31 3.71
CA GLU A 15 23.04 -10.60 5.03
C GLU A 15 22.88 -12.09 5.40
N ALA A 16 21.82 -12.75 4.90
CA ALA A 16 21.57 -14.18 5.06
C ALA A 16 22.21 -15.06 3.95
N GLY A 17 22.99 -14.47 3.03
CA GLY A 17 23.71 -15.20 1.98
C GLY A 17 22.93 -15.44 0.69
N PHE A 18 21.77 -14.80 0.49
CA PHE A 18 20.94 -14.98 -0.69
C PHE A 18 20.99 -13.78 -1.65
N HIS A 19 21.00 -14.07 -2.96
CA HIS A 19 20.94 -13.05 -4.01
C HIS A 19 19.50 -12.68 -4.35
N PHE A 20 18.91 -11.81 -3.55
CA PHE A 20 17.56 -11.31 -3.73
C PHE A 20 17.57 -10.08 -4.65
N THR A 21 16.81 -10.10 -5.75
CA THR A 21 16.77 -9.01 -6.73
C THR A 21 15.55 -8.10 -6.54
N ARG A 22 15.51 -7.02 -7.32
CA ARG A 22 14.35 -6.12 -7.37
C ARG A 22 13.10 -6.85 -7.85
N GLU A 23 13.24 -7.74 -8.82
CA GLU A 23 12.15 -8.54 -9.41
C GLU A 23 11.52 -9.47 -8.37
N HIS A 24 12.33 -10.10 -7.50
CA HIS A 24 11.83 -10.90 -6.38
C HIS A 24 10.99 -10.03 -5.43
N GLY A 25 11.44 -8.81 -5.13
CA GLY A 25 10.69 -7.87 -4.29
C GLY A 25 9.38 -7.40 -4.93
N LEU A 26 9.35 -7.20 -6.24
CA LEU A 26 8.13 -6.87 -6.98
C LEU A 26 7.14 -8.04 -6.96
N ALA A 27 7.60 -9.26 -7.18
CA ALA A 27 6.76 -10.45 -7.17
C ALA A 27 6.06 -10.67 -5.81
N ILE A 28 6.77 -10.49 -4.70
CA ILE A 28 6.19 -10.69 -3.36
C ILE A 28 5.36 -9.52 -2.87
N ARG A 29 5.44 -8.36 -3.50
CA ARG A 29 4.64 -7.17 -3.13
C ARG A 29 3.14 -7.43 -3.17
N SER A 30 2.72 -8.27 -4.08
CA SER A 30 1.31 -8.62 -4.31
C SER A 30 0.86 -9.89 -3.58
N LEU A 31 1.78 -10.61 -2.92
CA LEU A 31 1.45 -11.85 -2.26
C LEU A 31 1.02 -11.62 -0.80
N ALA A 32 -0.09 -12.25 -0.42
CA ALA A 32 -0.44 -12.35 0.99
C ALA A 32 0.68 -13.05 1.78
N THR A 33 0.92 -12.59 3.01
CA THR A 33 2.05 -13.05 3.84
C THR A 33 2.15 -14.57 3.94
N LYS A 34 1.00 -15.28 4.01
CA LYS A 34 0.95 -16.74 4.09
C LYS A 34 1.55 -17.47 2.87
N TYR A 35 1.59 -16.81 1.72
CA TYR A 35 2.12 -17.38 0.48
C TYR A 35 3.54 -16.93 0.16
N THR A 36 4.00 -15.83 0.78
CA THR A 36 5.30 -15.22 0.46
C THR A 36 6.47 -16.14 0.83
N GLY A 37 6.44 -16.74 2.04
CA GLY A 37 7.49 -17.67 2.49
C GLY A 37 7.64 -18.88 1.54
N PRO A 38 6.57 -19.65 1.30
CA PRO A 38 6.62 -20.78 0.36
C PRO A 38 7.05 -20.40 -1.06
N TYR A 39 6.63 -19.24 -1.56
CA TYR A 39 7.04 -18.73 -2.86
C TYR A 39 8.57 -18.49 -2.91
N LEU A 40 9.13 -17.81 -1.90
CA LEU A 40 10.57 -17.54 -1.86
C LEU A 40 11.40 -18.79 -1.62
N GLN A 41 10.93 -19.72 -0.81
CA GLN A 41 11.60 -21.03 -0.62
C GLN A 41 11.62 -21.85 -1.90
N LYS A 42 10.62 -21.75 -2.76
CA LYS A 42 10.64 -22.38 -4.08
C LYS A 42 11.76 -21.84 -4.99
N ILE A 43 12.13 -20.57 -4.80
CA ILE A 43 13.18 -19.90 -5.60
C ILE A 43 14.56 -20.15 -5.01
N PHE A 44 14.70 -20.00 -3.69
CA PHE A 44 16.00 -19.96 -3.01
C PHE A 44 16.38 -21.24 -2.27
N GLY A 45 15.46 -22.21 -2.18
CA GLY A 45 15.68 -23.45 -1.42
C GLY A 45 15.07 -23.41 -0.01
N PRO A 46 14.98 -24.60 0.65
CA PRO A 46 14.38 -24.72 1.97
C PRO A 46 15.19 -24.02 3.08
N GLU A 47 16.45 -23.73 2.86
CA GLU A 47 17.33 -22.98 3.77
C GLU A 47 17.01 -21.48 3.81
N PHE A 48 16.14 -20.98 2.93
CA PHE A 48 15.68 -19.59 2.98
C PHE A 48 14.73 -19.40 4.16
N ASP A 49 15.25 -18.95 5.29
CA ASP A 49 14.47 -18.63 6.47
C ASP A 49 13.71 -17.31 6.24
N TYR A 50 12.51 -17.44 5.68
CA TYR A 50 11.65 -16.30 5.38
C TYR A 50 11.35 -15.43 6.60
N GLU A 51 11.06 -16.05 7.76
CA GLU A 51 10.66 -15.28 8.94
C GLU A 51 11.85 -14.50 9.54
N ALA A 52 13.03 -15.09 9.58
CA ALA A 52 14.24 -14.42 10.02
C ALA A 52 14.60 -13.25 9.09
N ILE A 53 14.59 -13.47 7.76
CA ILE A 53 14.90 -12.43 6.78
C ILE A 53 13.84 -11.32 6.81
N ARG A 54 12.56 -11.68 6.95
CA ARG A 54 11.48 -10.72 7.11
C ARG A 54 11.62 -9.88 8.39
N ALA A 55 11.99 -10.51 9.49
CA ALA A 55 12.23 -9.80 10.77
C ALA A 55 13.39 -8.80 10.61
N ARG A 56 14.51 -9.23 9.99
CA ARG A 56 15.66 -8.36 9.72
C ARG A 56 15.28 -7.18 8.80
N ARG A 57 14.53 -7.43 7.75
CA ARG A 57 14.00 -6.37 6.87
C ARG A 57 13.15 -5.35 7.63
N LYS A 58 12.27 -5.82 8.53
CA LYS A 58 11.47 -4.93 9.37
C LYS A 58 12.34 -4.06 10.30
N GLN A 59 13.39 -4.65 10.86
CA GLN A 59 14.35 -3.94 11.71
C GLN A 59 15.08 -2.85 10.92
N LEU A 60 15.65 -3.18 9.74
CA LEU A 60 16.33 -2.22 8.87
C LEU A 60 15.41 -1.05 8.47
N MET A 61 14.14 -1.34 8.20
CA MET A 61 13.16 -0.30 7.90
C MET A 61 12.88 0.60 9.10
N LYS A 62 12.79 0.02 10.31
CA LYS A 62 12.60 0.78 11.56
C LYS A 62 13.79 1.71 11.81
N GLU A 63 15.01 1.18 11.76
CA GLU A 63 16.26 1.95 11.92
C GLU A 63 16.33 3.12 10.91
N HIS A 64 15.92 2.86 9.67
CA HIS A 64 15.88 3.92 8.66
C HIS A 64 14.88 5.02 9.01
N ILE A 65 13.66 4.66 9.42
CA ILE A 65 12.62 5.61 9.78
C ILE A 65 13.03 6.44 11.00
N GLU A 66 13.63 5.80 12.00
CA GLU A 66 14.15 6.49 13.19
C GLU A 66 15.24 7.52 12.84
N LYS A 67 16.12 7.17 11.89
CA LYS A 67 17.22 8.04 11.48
C LYS A 67 16.81 9.15 10.52
N ASN A 68 15.94 8.86 9.54
CA ASN A 68 15.68 9.74 8.40
C ASN A 68 14.22 10.23 8.34
N GLY A 69 13.36 9.74 9.22
CA GLY A 69 11.92 10.00 9.15
C GLY A 69 11.23 9.28 8.00
N ILE A 70 9.99 9.69 7.74
CA ILE A 70 9.15 9.19 6.64
C ILE A 70 8.96 10.31 5.63
N GLU A 71 9.29 10.06 4.38
CA GLU A 71 9.02 11.00 3.29
C GLU A 71 7.54 10.96 2.92
N LYS A 72 6.93 12.13 2.82
CA LYS A 72 5.61 12.28 2.23
C LYS A 72 5.70 12.12 0.71
N LYS A 73 4.64 11.58 0.12
CA LYS A 73 4.43 11.69 -1.33
C LYS A 73 4.24 13.17 -1.69
N PRO A 74 4.72 13.61 -2.87
CA PRO A 74 4.38 14.93 -3.38
C PRO A 74 2.86 15.15 -3.37
N ASP A 75 2.45 16.39 -3.14
CA ASP A 75 1.07 16.87 -3.20
C ASP A 75 0.10 16.28 -2.16
N VAL A 76 0.56 15.40 -1.23
CA VAL A 76 -0.34 14.74 -0.28
C VAL A 76 -1.04 15.73 0.65
N ASP A 77 -0.34 16.74 1.15
CA ASP A 77 -0.98 17.77 1.99
C ASP A 77 -1.98 18.59 1.20
N GLU A 78 -1.59 19.00 -0.01
CA GLU A 78 -2.40 19.83 -0.90
C GLU A 78 -3.70 19.13 -1.31
N ILE A 79 -3.63 17.83 -1.69
CA ILE A 79 -4.84 17.10 -2.06
C ILE A 79 -5.76 16.86 -0.87
N LEU A 80 -5.22 16.51 0.31
CA LEU A 80 -6.04 16.30 1.50
C LEU A 80 -6.74 17.60 1.95
N ASP A 81 -6.05 18.73 1.90
CA ASP A 81 -6.64 20.05 2.22
C ASP A 81 -7.69 20.44 1.18
N TYR A 82 -7.47 20.16 -0.11
CA TYR A 82 -8.45 20.36 -1.16
C TYR A 82 -9.71 19.52 -0.94
N LEU A 83 -9.57 18.21 -0.69
CA LEU A 83 -10.70 17.32 -0.42
C LEU A 83 -11.53 17.79 0.79
N ARG A 84 -10.86 18.18 1.88
CA ARG A 84 -11.50 18.74 3.06
C ARG A 84 -12.27 20.03 2.74
N SER A 85 -11.70 20.91 1.91
CA SER A 85 -12.36 22.17 1.49
C SER A 85 -13.64 21.93 0.68
N LYS A 86 -13.75 20.75 0.05
CA LYS A 86 -14.92 20.29 -0.70
C LYS A 86 -15.89 19.44 0.13
N ASN A 87 -15.63 19.26 1.43
CA ASN A 87 -16.37 18.35 2.31
C ASN A 87 -16.38 16.89 1.82
N ILE A 88 -15.33 16.46 1.13
CA ILE A 88 -15.17 15.09 0.66
C ILE A 88 -14.51 14.29 1.78
N LYS A 89 -15.18 13.22 2.21
CA LYS A 89 -14.66 12.32 3.23
C LYS A 89 -13.50 11.48 2.72
N THR A 90 -12.57 11.19 3.60
CA THR A 90 -11.34 10.45 3.27
C THR A 90 -11.08 9.30 4.23
N ALA A 91 -10.66 8.16 3.70
CA ALA A 91 -10.24 7.01 4.50
C ALA A 91 -8.90 6.45 4.04
N VAL A 92 -8.11 5.96 4.98
CA VAL A 92 -6.94 5.14 4.68
C VAL A 92 -7.36 3.67 4.68
N ALA A 93 -7.15 2.95 3.57
CA ALA A 93 -7.35 1.51 3.44
C ALA A 93 -6.00 0.81 3.23
N THR A 94 -5.45 0.19 4.28
CA THR A 94 -4.07 -0.32 4.29
C THR A 94 -3.97 -1.79 4.67
N ALA A 95 -2.92 -2.47 4.20
CA ALA A 95 -2.53 -3.81 4.67
C ALA A 95 -1.60 -3.74 5.90
N THR A 96 -1.21 -2.55 6.34
CA THR A 96 -0.35 -2.33 7.50
C THR A 96 -1.19 -2.33 8.78
N ASP A 97 -0.60 -2.79 9.87
CA ASP A 97 -1.18 -2.74 11.21
C ASP A 97 -1.69 -1.33 11.57
N PRO A 98 -2.88 -1.18 12.21
CA PRO A 98 -3.52 0.10 12.48
C PRO A 98 -2.65 1.03 13.33
N GLU A 99 -2.07 0.53 14.42
CA GLU A 99 -1.27 1.35 15.34
C GLU A 99 -0.02 1.89 14.66
N ARG A 100 0.65 1.05 13.87
CA ARG A 100 1.81 1.46 13.07
C ARG A 100 1.41 2.47 12.00
N THR A 101 0.28 2.29 11.35
CA THR A 101 -0.21 3.23 10.34
C THR A 101 -0.50 4.58 10.98
N LYS A 102 -1.21 4.60 12.11
CA LYS A 102 -1.49 5.80 12.89
C LYS A 102 -0.19 6.51 13.27
N GLN A 103 0.79 5.77 13.84
CA GLN A 103 2.08 6.32 14.21
C GLN A 103 2.78 7.00 13.03
N TYR A 104 2.80 6.36 11.84
CA TYR A 104 3.44 6.90 10.65
C TYR A 104 2.74 8.14 10.11
N LEU A 105 1.42 8.12 10.05
CA LEU A 105 0.63 9.26 9.57
C LEU A 105 0.74 10.46 10.54
N THR A 106 0.78 10.21 11.85
CA THR A 106 1.00 11.23 12.87
C THR A 106 2.41 11.82 12.76
N GLN A 107 3.43 10.98 12.58
CA GLN A 107 4.82 11.45 12.43
C GLN A 107 4.99 12.40 11.23
N ILE A 108 4.25 12.18 10.16
CA ILE A 108 4.28 13.06 8.97
C ILE A 108 3.17 14.12 8.98
N GLY A 109 2.39 14.23 10.06
CA GLY A 109 1.42 15.31 10.29
C GLY A 109 0.19 15.27 9.37
N ILE A 110 -0.28 14.08 8.96
CA ILE A 110 -1.47 13.95 8.11
C ILE A 110 -2.55 13.01 8.69
N TYR A 111 -2.33 12.45 9.89
CA TYR A 111 -3.31 11.53 10.48
C TYR A 111 -4.70 12.18 10.65
N ASP A 112 -4.73 13.39 11.20
CA ASP A 112 -5.98 14.13 11.49
C ASP A 112 -6.64 14.72 10.21
N LYS A 113 -6.03 14.51 9.05
CA LYS A 113 -6.62 14.88 7.76
C LYS A 113 -7.52 13.80 7.18
N PHE A 114 -7.52 12.60 7.75
CA PHE A 114 -8.39 11.49 7.36
C PHE A 114 -9.56 11.33 8.34
N ASP A 115 -10.73 11.02 7.81
CA ASP A 115 -11.91 10.74 8.63
C ASP A 115 -11.86 9.35 9.24
N GLN A 116 -11.28 8.37 8.53
CA GLN A 116 -11.18 6.99 8.99
C GLN A 116 -9.85 6.33 8.61
N LEU A 117 -9.45 5.36 9.42
CA LEU A 117 -8.33 4.47 9.16
C LEU A 117 -8.79 3.02 9.27
N VAL A 118 -8.71 2.29 8.16
CA VAL A 118 -9.10 0.90 8.03
C VAL A 118 -7.89 0.06 7.64
N SER A 119 -7.67 -1.02 8.38
CA SER A 119 -6.62 -1.99 8.10
C SER A 119 -7.19 -3.31 7.60
N ALA A 120 -6.49 -3.96 6.68
CA ALA A 120 -6.81 -5.32 6.26
C ALA A 120 -6.68 -6.37 7.40
N THR A 121 -6.12 -5.99 8.56
CA THR A 121 -6.10 -6.85 9.75
C THR A 121 -7.42 -6.84 10.52
N THR A 122 -8.34 -5.93 10.20
CA THR A 122 -9.67 -5.79 10.82
C THR A 122 -10.80 -6.39 9.98
N VAL A 123 -10.47 -6.96 8.82
CA VAL A 123 -11.41 -7.64 7.92
C VAL A 123 -11.01 -9.09 7.71
N GLU A 124 -11.93 -9.91 7.23
CA GLU A 124 -11.70 -11.35 7.05
C GLU A 124 -10.67 -11.63 5.95
N ASN A 125 -10.81 -10.95 4.81
CA ASN A 125 -9.93 -11.15 3.67
C ASN A 125 -9.21 -9.86 3.30
N GLY A 126 -7.89 -9.92 3.20
CA GLY A 126 -7.08 -8.81 2.72
C GLY A 126 -7.03 -8.72 1.19
N LYS A 127 -6.49 -7.61 0.68
CA LYS A 127 -6.27 -7.42 -0.77
C LYS A 127 -5.63 -8.66 -1.41
N PRO A 128 -6.14 -9.17 -2.52
CA PRO A 128 -7.00 -8.52 -3.53
C PRO A 128 -8.51 -8.69 -3.30
N GLU A 129 -8.96 -9.24 -2.17
CA GLU A 129 -10.38 -9.31 -1.86
C GLU A 129 -10.95 -7.92 -1.47
N PRO A 130 -12.24 -7.65 -1.72
CA PRO A 130 -12.82 -6.30 -1.64
C PRO A 130 -13.03 -5.78 -0.22
N ASP A 131 -12.93 -6.63 0.79
CA ASP A 131 -13.40 -6.42 2.15
C ASP A 131 -12.90 -5.11 2.78
N VAL A 132 -11.62 -4.79 2.60
CA VAL A 132 -11.03 -3.58 3.21
C VAL A 132 -11.61 -2.30 2.62
N TYR A 133 -11.97 -2.28 1.33
CA TYR A 133 -12.59 -1.12 0.69
C TYR A 133 -14.08 -1.01 1.01
N LEU A 134 -14.79 -2.14 1.04
CA LEU A 134 -16.19 -2.17 1.47
C LEU A 134 -16.32 -1.65 2.90
N TYR A 135 -15.44 -2.13 3.79
CA TYR A 135 -15.43 -1.67 5.19
C TYR A 135 -15.03 -0.19 5.30
N ALA A 136 -14.09 0.29 4.49
CA ALA A 136 -13.73 1.71 4.47
C ALA A 136 -14.91 2.59 4.05
N CYS A 137 -15.66 2.20 3.01
CA CYS A 137 -16.87 2.91 2.57
C CYS A 137 -17.94 2.93 3.67
N GLU A 138 -18.16 1.79 4.35
CA GLU A 138 -19.08 1.70 5.49
C GLU A 138 -18.68 2.67 6.61
N GLN A 139 -17.40 2.70 6.99
CA GLN A 139 -16.91 3.55 8.08
C GLN A 139 -17.05 5.05 7.80
N ILE A 140 -16.96 5.48 6.54
CA ILE A 140 -17.21 6.87 6.16
C ILE A 140 -18.67 7.14 5.81
N GLY A 141 -19.54 6.11 5.80
CA GLY A 141 -20.96 6.22 5.50
C GLY A 141 -21.25 6.55 4.03
N GLU A 142 -20.45 6.04 3.10
CA GLU A 142 -20.61 6.25 1.66
C GLU A 142 -20.81 4.93 0.90
N LYS A 143 -21.43 5.00 -0.28
CA LYS A 143 -21.59 3.81 -1.12
C LYS A 143 -20.35 3.61 -1.99
N PRO A 144 -19.88 2.36 -2.21
CA PRO A 144 -18.70 2.09 -3.04
C PRO A 144 -18.72 2.78 -4.41
N LYS A 145 -19.86 2.78 -5.10
CA LYS A 145 -20.02 3.41 -6.43
C LYS A 145 -19.82 4.93 -6.44
N ASP A 146 -19.94 5.56 -5.27
CA ASP A 146 -19.81 7.00 -5.09
C ASP A 146 -18.41 7.37 -4.54
N CYS A 147 -17.49 6.37 -4.44
CA CYS A 147 -16.15 6.51 -3.90
C CYS A 147 -15.08 6.33 -4.98
N ILE A 148 -13.97 7.03 -4.80
CA ILE A 148 -12.74 6.85 -5.57
C ILE A 148 -11.69 6.17 -4.67
N ALA A 149 -11.11 5.08 -5.14
CA ALA A 149 -9.92 4.50 -4.53
C ALA A 149 -8.65 5.00 -5.25
N VAL A 150 -7.66 5.43 -4.49
CA VAL A 150 -6.35 5.82 -5.02
C VAL A 150 -5.34 4.76 -4.62
N GLU A 151 -4.74 4.11 -5.61
CA GLU A 151 -3.89 2.94 -5.43
C GLU A 151 -2.57 3.04 -6.22
N ASP A 152 -1.59 2.22 -5.80
CA ASP A 152 -0.29 2.11 -6.44
C ASP A 152 0.08 0.68 -6.84
N SER A 153 -0.77 -0.30 -6.48
CA SER A 153 -0.45 -1.74 -6.60
C SER A 153 -1.54 -2.54 -7.30
N PRO A 154 -1.19 -3.59 -8.09
CA PRO A 154 -2.16 -4.42 -8.80
C PRO A 154 -3.22 -5.04 -7.86
N ASN A 155 -2.81 -5.57 -6.69
CA ASN A 155 -3.76 -6.15 -5.75
C ASN A 155 -4.67 -5.11 -5.09
N GLY A 156 -4.17 -3.89 -4.85
CA GLY A 156 -4.99 -2.80 -4.36
C GLY A 156 -6.02 -2.36 -5.39
N ILE A 157 -5.60 -2.22 -6.65
CA ILE A 157 -6.47 -1.89 -7.78
C ILE A 157 -7.57 -2.95 -7.94
N LEU A 158 -7.20 -4.23 -7.97
CA LEU A 158 -8.17 -5.32 -8.09
C LEU A 158 -9.15 -5.36 -6.91
N SER A 159 -8.66 -5.14 -5.69
CA SER A 159 -9.49 -5.09 -4.49
C SER A 159 -10.53 -3.96 -4.54
N ALA A 160 -10.10 -2.75 -4.91
CA ALA A 160 -10.98 -1.58 -5.05
C ALA A 160 -12.00 -1.76 -6.18
N TYR A 161 -11.56 -2.30 -7.31
CA TYR A 161 -12.43 -2.60 -8.45
C TYR A 161 -13.52 -3.62 -8.08
N ARG A 162 -13.14 -4.72 -7.41
CA ARG A 162 -14.09 -5.73 -6.91
C ARG A 162 -15.09 -5.18 -5.90
N ALA A 163 -14.68 -4.18 -5.13
CA ALA A 163 -15.56 -3.48 -4.19
C ALA A 163 -16.53 -2.51 -4.90
N GLY A 164 -16.36 -2.25 -6.20
CA GLY A 164 -17.23 -1.37 -6.98
C GLY A 164 -16.88 0.11 -6.89
N LEU A 165 -15.64 0.46 -6.50
CA LEU A 165 -15.16 1.84 -6.49
C LEU A 165 -14.62 2.23 -7.87
N SER A 166 -14.60 3.54 -8.16
CA SER A 166 -13.78 4.09 -9.26
C SER A 166 -12.32 4.06 -8.85
N VAL A 167 -11.46 3.40 -9.63
CA VAL A 167 -10.06 3.19 -9.25
C VAL A 167 -9.14 4.13 -10.00
N VAL A 168 -8.37 4.92 -9.25
CA VAL A 168 -7.33 5.79 -9.78
C VAL A 168 -5.96 5.24 -9.38
N MET A 169 -5.07 5.10 -10.35
CA MET A 169 -3.69 4.72 -10.07
C MET A 169 -2.77 5.94 -10.01
N VAL A 170 -1.98 6.03 -8.94
CA VAL A 170 -0.80 6.90 -8.84
C VAL A 170 0.43 6.01 -8.62
N PRO A 171 1.19 5.70 -9.68
CA PRO A 171 2.27 4.72 -9.63
C PRO A 171 3.37 5.08 -8.62
N ASP A 172 3.95 4.07 -7.97
CA ASP A 172 5.13 4.22 -7.11
C ASP A 172 6.34 3.45 -7.63
N LEU A 173 6.18 2.16 -7.89
CA LEU A 173 7.29 1.26 -8.27
C LEU A 173 7.21 0.76 -9.71
N ALA A 174 6.02 0.64 -10.25
CA ALA A 174 5.78 0.08 -11.58
C ALA A 174 4.53 0.68 -12.19
N GLU A 175 4.53 0.77 -13.51
CA GLU A 175 3.35 1.04 -14.31
C GLU A 175 2.39 -0.15 -14.25
N PRO A 176 1.08 0.05 -14.49
CA PRO A 176 0.13 -1.04 -14.60
C PRO A 176 0.43 -1.90 -15.83
N ASP A 177 0.27 -3.21 -15.71
CA ASP A 177 0.18 -4.09 -16.87
C ASP A 177 -1.15 -3.91 -17.60
N GLU A 178 -1.29 -4.53 -18.78
CA GLU A 178 -2.48 -4.38 -19.64
C GLU A 178 -3.78 -4.79 -18.91
N GLU A 179 -3.76 -5.83 -18.11
CA GLU A 179 -4.93 -6.30 -17.38
C GLU A 179 -5.31 -5.35 -16.25
N THR A 180 -4.33 -4.88 -15.50
CA THR A 180 -4.54 -3.89 -14.42
C THR A 180 -5.03 -2.56 -14.99
N ALA A 181 -4.49 -2.13 -16.15
CA ALA A 181 -4.88 -0.88 -16.79
C ALA A 181 -6.37 -0.84 -17.19
N LYS A 182 -6.95 -1.99 -17.56
CA LYS A 182 -8.39 -2.11 -17.90
C LYS A 182 -9.33 -1.85 -16.71
N LEU A 183 -8.84 -1.97 -15.49
CA LEU A 183 -9.62 -1.77 -14.26
C LEU A 183 -9.62 -0.32 -13.79
N LEU A 184 -8.82 0.54 -14.42
CA LEU A 184 -8.63 1.91 -13.97
C LEU A 184 -9.69 2.84 -14.55
N TYR A 185 -10.27 3.69 -13.69
CA TYR A 185 -11.01 4.87 -14.09
C TYR A 185 -10.08 5.96 -14.64
N ALA A 186 -8.93 6.17 -13.97
CA ALA A 186 -7.90 7.11 -14.41
C ALA A 186 -6.51 6.72 -13.87
N LYS A 187 -5.47 7.30 -14.47
CA LYS A 187 -4.09 7.22 -13.98
C LYS A 187 -3.46 8.61 -13.99
N PHE A 188 -2.76 8.97 -12.92
CA PHE A 188 -2.03 10.22 -12.81
C PHE A 188 -0.61 9.96 -12.30
N ASP A 189 0.33 10.83 -12.66
CA ASP A 189 1.71 10.74 -12.20
C ASP A 189 1.87 11.18 -10.73
N THR A 190 1.00 12.08 -10.27
CA THR A 190 0.97 12.58 -8.89
C THR A 190 -0.45 12.67 -8.34
N LEU A 191 -0.56 12.85 -7.02
CA LEU A 191 -1.83 13.02 -6.34
C LEU A 191 -2.59 14.29 -6.77
N ALA A 192 -1.86 15.31 -7.26
CA ALA A 192 -2.49 16.56 -7.73
C ALA A 192 -3.47 16.32 -8.89
N GLY A 193 -3.23 15.30 -9.72
CA GLY A 193 -4.11 14.92 -10.83
C GLY A 193 -5.55 14.62 -10.39
N LEU A 194 -5.77 14.19 -9.16
CA LEU A 194 -7.11 13.93 -8.62
C LEU A 194 -8.04 15.15 -8.70
N LYS A 195 -7.50 16.37 -8.60
CA LYS A 195 -8.29 17.61 -8.69
C LYS A 195 -9.02 17.79 -10.03
N THR A 196 -8.61 17.06 -11.07
CA THR A 196 -9.23 17.15 -12.40
C THR A 196 -10.49 16.32 -12.55
N ILE A 197 -10.76 15.42 -11.59
CA ILE A 197 -11.88 14.48 -11.62
C ILE A 197 -12.80 14.55 -10.39
N ILE A 198 -12.53 15.48 -9.47
CA ILE A 198 -13.26 15.72 -8.22
C ILE A 198 -13.93 17.09 -8.23
#